data_2caedc796ef66cc75003aeaf2981562a
#
_entry.id   2caedc796ef66cc75003aeaf2981562a
#
_cell.length_a   1.000
_cell.length_b   1.000
_cell.length_c   1.000
_cell.angle_alpha   90.00
_cell.angle_beta   90.00
_cell.angle_gamma   90.00
#
_symmetry.space_group_name_H-M   'P 1'
#
loop_
_entity.id
_entity.type
_entity.pdbx_description
1 polymer ?
#
loop_
_entity_poly.entity_id
_entity_poly.type
_entity_poly.pdbx_seq_one_letter_code
_entity_poly.pdbx_strand_id
1 'polypeptide(L)'
;GARVLLGLGVVGDRSEELIEKLGEIAARDADVVAIGHKEKYFRGRTAEELEGLMRAGAERVGVTAVPAYPTEVGVLSALVGQALPGEVVGLMCHADREGVYEWIAEAGGVPDSAEVLAAKVRAARAG
;
A
#
# COMPACT_ATOMS: atom_id res chain seq x y z
N GLY A 1 12.90 -14.07 6.46
CA GLY A 1 12.50 -12.81 7.06
C GLY A 1 11.02 -12.57 7.06
N ALA A 2 10.64 -11.49 7.67
CA ALA A 2 9.24 -11.08 7.75
C ALA A 2 8.71 -10.67 6.37
N ARG A 3 7.46 -11.04 6.08
CA ARG A 3 6.80 -10.62 4.85
C ARG A 3 6.44 -9.13 4.91
N VAL A 4 6.38 -8.52 3.75
CA VAL A 4 5.89 -7.15 3.57
C VAL A 4 4.58 -7.22 2.80
N LEU A 5 3.52 -6.66 3.38
CA LEU A 5 2.20 -6.55 2.78
C LEU A 5 1.97 -5.10 2.43
N LEU A 6 1.71 -4.79 1.17
CA LEU A 6 1.65 -3.41 0.69
C LEU A 6 0.26 -3.04 0.18
N GLY A 7 -0.29 -1.96 0.73
CA GLY A 7 -1.47 -1.29 0.21
C GLY A 7 -1.04 -0.24 -0.82
N LEU A 8 -1.32 -0.53 -2.08
CA LEU A 8 -0.92 0.27 -3.23
C LEU A 8 -2.06 1.19 -3.67
N GLY A 9 -1.74 2.42 -3.98
CA GLY A 9 -2.69 3.34 -4.54
C GLY A 9 -2.00 4.44 -5.32
N VAL A 10 -2.72 5.08 -6.22
CA VAL A 10 -2.16 6.09 -7.10
C VAL A 10 -3.18 7.19 -7.38
N VAL A 11 -2.68 8.40 -7.59
CA VAL A 11 -3.49 9.51 -8.08
C VAL A 11 -3.65 9.35 -9.59
N GLY A 12 -4.89 9.49 -10.10
CA GLY A 12 -5.25 9.14 -11.46
C GLY A 12 -4.70 10.03 -12.57
N ASP A 13 -4.02 11.14 -12.25
CA ASP A 13 -3.44 12.05 -13.24
C ASP A 13 -2.02 11.66 -13.69
N ARG A 14 -1.55 10.48 -13.29
CA ARG A 14 -0.26 9.94 -13.75
C ARG A 14 -0.40 9.28 -15.10
N SER A 15 0.72 9.14 -15.82
CA SER A 15 0.72 8.44 -17.12
C SER A 15 0.41 6.95 -16.92
N GLU A 16 -0.12 6.31 -17.95
CA GLU A 16 -0.37 4.88 -17.93
C GLU A 16 0.90 4.09 -17.64
N GLU A 17 2.01 4.47 -18.29
CA GLU A 17 3.30 3.83 -18.08
C GLU A 17 3.76 3.90 -16.63
N LEU A 18 3.57 5.04 -15.99
CA LEU A 18 3.96 5.23 -14.59
C LEU A 18 3.10 4.38 -13.66
N ILE A 19 1.79 4.31 -13.91
CA ILE A 19 0.86 3.51 -13.10
C ILE A 19 1.19 2.02 -13.24
N GLU A 20 1.45 1.55 -14.46
CA GLU A 20 1.87 0.17 -14.71
C GLU A 20 3.19 -0.14 -14.00
N LYS A 21 4.15 0.78 -14.10
CA LYS A 21 5.47 0.60 -13.47
C LYS A 21 5.36 0.54 -11.94
N LEU A 22 4.46 1.32 -11.37
CA LEU A 22 4.20 1.29 -9.92
C LEU A 22 3.70 -0.09 -9.51
N GLY A 23 2.75 -0.65 -10.25
CA GLY A 23 2.24 -2.01 -10.01
C GLY A 23 3.34 -3.08 -10.15
N GLU A 24 4.19 -2.94 -11.14
CA GLU A 24 5.30 -3.86 -11.36
C GLU A 24 6.29 -3.84 -10.18
N ILE A 25 6.72 -2.66 -9.75
CA ILE A 25 7.69 -2.50 -8.66
C ILE A 25 7.10 -3.02 -7.34
N ALA A 26 5.85 -2.65 -7.05
CA ALA A 26 5.18 -3.10 -5.84
C ALA A 26 5.08 -4.62 -5.79
N ALA A 27 4.65 -5.24 -6.88
CA ALA A 27 4.50 -6.69 -6.95
C ALA A 27 5.83 -7.44 -6.90
N ARG A 28 6.88 -6.84 -7.46
CA ARG A 28 8.22 -7.44 -7.42
C ARG A 28 8.81 -7.45 -6.01
N ASP A 29 8.62 -6.37 -5.27
CA ASP A 29 9.33 -6.15 -4.00
C ASP A 29 8.52 -6.47 -2.74
N ALA A 30 7.19 -6.47 -2.81
CA ALA A 30 6.34 -6.87 -1.68
C ALA A 30 5.90 -8.33 -1.80
N ASP A 31 5.62 -8.95 -0.67
CA ASP A 31 5.15 -10.34 -0.64
C ASP A 31 3.66 -10.45 -0.93
N VAL A 32 2.90 -9.44 -0.50
CA VAL A 32 1.45 -9.34 -0.76
C VAL A 32 1.17 -7.91 -1.21
N VAL A 33 0.38 -7.75 -2.27
CA VAL A 33 -0.03 -6.45 -2.77
C VAL A 33 -1.55 -6.41 -2.88
N ALA A 34 -2.14 -5.33 -2.41
CA ALA A 34 -3.56 -5.05 -2.59
C ALA A 34 -3.72 -3.57 -2.94
N ILE A 35 -4.77 -3.25 -3.68
CA ILE A 35 -5.04 -1.88 -4.11
C ILE A 35 -6.02 -1.22 -3.14
N GLY A 36 -5.68 -0.03 -2.67
CA GLY A 36 -6.59 0.82 -1.91
C GLY A 36 -6.80 2.13 -2.67
N HIS A 37 -8.03 2.36 -3.12
CA HIS A 37 -8.33 3.52 -3.93
C HIS A 37 -8.32 4.83 -3.15
N LYS A 38 -8.00 5.91 -3.86
CA LYS A 38 -7.98 7.28 -3.37
C LYS A 38 -9.11 8.04 -4.07
N GLU A 39 -10.34 7.80 -3.61
CA GLU A 39 -11.57 8.28 -4.27
C GLU A 39 -11.55 9.73 -4.77
N LYS A 40 -10.95 10.63 -4.02
CA LYS A 40 -10.89 12.06 -4.37
C LYS A 40 -9.90 12.36 -5.49
N TYR A 41 -9.09 11.38 -5.89
CA TYR A 41 -7.94 11.60 -6.75
C TYR A 41 -7.94 10.73 -8.01
N PHE A 42 -9.11 10.33 -8.50
CA PHE A 42 -9.21 9.55 -9.74
C PHE A 42 -8.82 10.37 -10.99
N ARG A 43 -9.03 11.68 -10.94
CA ARG A 43 -8.57 12.60 -11.98
C ARG A 43 -9.02 12.22 -13.41
N GLY A 44 -10.31 11.88 -13.56
CA GLY A 44 -10.88 11.51 -14.84
C GLY A 44 -10.76 10.05 -15.22
N ARG A 45 -10.05 9.23 -14.43
CA ARG A 45 -10.00 7.79 -14.62
C ARG A 45 -11.03 7.09 -13.74
N THR A 46 -11.35 5.85 -14.08
CA THR A 46 -12.22 5.03 -13.24
C THR A 46 -11.37 4.13 -12.33
N ALA A 47 -11.99 3.59 -11.28
CA ALA A 47 -11.33 2.61 -10.42
C ALA A 47 -10.85 1.41 -11.24
N GLU A 48 -11.68 0.93 -12.16
CA GLU A 48 -11.36 -0.20 -13.03
C GLU A 48 -10.16 0.06 -13.91
N GLU A 49 -10.03 1.27 -14.46
CA GLU A 49 -8.87 1.65 -15.26
C GLU A 49 -7.59 1.61 -14.45
N LEU A 50 -7.61 2.17 -13.24
CA LEU A 50 -6.45 2.20 -12.35
C LEU A 50 -6.06 0.79 -11.93
N GLU A 51 -7.03 -0.05 -11.57
CA GLU A 51 -6.79 -1.46 -11.23
C GLU A 51 -6.17 -2.21 -12.40
N GLY A 52 -6.71 -2.03 -13.59
CA GLY A 52 -6.20 -2.69 -14.79
C GLY A 52 -4.74 -2.34 -15.08
N LEU A 53 -4.38 -1.06 -14.94
CA LEU A 53 -3.01 -0.61 -15.16
C LEU A 53 -2.05 -1.17 -14.11
N MET A 54 -2.40 -1.11 -12.84
CA MET A 54 -1.57 -1.64 -11.76
C MET A 54 -1.41 -3.16 -11.87
N ARG A 55 -2.49 -3.87 -12.20
CA ARG A 55 -2.47 -5.32 -12.40
C ARG A 55 -1.63 -5.72 -13.62
N ALA A 56 -1.68 -4.94 -14.69
CA ALA A 56 -0.85 -5.19 -15.87
C ALA A 56 0.65 -5.15 -15.49
N GLY A 57 1.03 -4.17 -14.68
CA GLY A 57 2.40 -4.09 -14.16
C GLY A 57 2.77 -5.28 -13.29
N ALA A 58 1.89 -5.67 -12.38
CA ALA A 58 2.09 -6.83 -11.51
C ALA A 58 2.25 -8.14 -12.30
N GLU A 59 1.49 -8.30 -13.36
CA GLU A 59 1.58 -9.48 -14.22
C GLU A 59 2.95 -9.65 -14.87
N ARG A 60 3.66 -8.56 -15.14
CA ARG A 60 5.01 -8.59 -15.72
C ARG A 60 6.00 -9.33 -14.84
N VAL A 61 5.75 -9.39 -13.55
CA VAL A 61 6.60 -10.12 -12.57
C VAL A 61 5.89 -11.36 -12.03
N GLY A 62 4.84 -11.81 -12.70
CA GLY A 62 4.15 -13.07 -12.39
C GLY A 62 3.14 -13.01 -11.26
N VAL A 63 2.75 -11.82 -10.81
CA VAL A 63 1.76 -11.64 -9.75
C VAL A 63 0.38 -11.38 -10.36
N THR A 64 -0.58 -12.27 -10.09
CA THR A 64 -1.93 -12.19 -10.64
C THR A 64 -2.99 -11.93 -9.59
N ALA A 65 -2.70 -12.19 -8.30
CA ALA A 65 -3.65 -12.00 -7.21
C ALA A 65 -3.43 -10.64 -6.55
N VAL A 66 -4.09 -9.60 -7.09
CA VAL A 66 -4.04 -8.23 -6.55
C VAL A 66 -5.47 -7.76 -6.30
N PRO A 67 -6.01 -8.02 -5.09
CA PRO A 67 -7.36 -7.55 -4.76
C PRO A 67 -7.40 -6.03 -4.62
N ALA A 68 -8.59 -5.45 -4.80
CA ALA A 68 -8.79 -4.02 -4.71
C ALA A 68 -9.87 -3.70 -3.69
N TYR A 69 -9.68 -2.60 -2.97
CA TYR A 69 -10.60 -2.10 -1.96
C TYR A 69 -10.94 -0.64 -2.24
N PRO A 70 -12.17 -0.20 -1.96
CA PRO A 70 -12.61 1.15 -2.29
C PRO A 70 -11.89 2.27 -1.55
N THR A 71 -11.29 1.98 -0.39
CA THR A 71 -10.70 3.01 0.47
C THR A 71 -9.34 2.58 1.01
N GLU A 72 -8.59 3.57 1.50
CA GLU A 72 -7.30 3.32 2.16
C GLU A 72 -7.48 2.56 3.48
N VAL A 73 -8.49 2.89 4.26
CA VAL A 73 -8.81 2.17 5.49
C VAL A 73 -9.21 0.72 5.18
N GLY A 74 -9.97 0.52 4.13
CA GLY A 74 -10.41 -0.82 3.71
C GLY A 74 -9.24 -1.74 3.38
N VAL A 75 -8.29 -1.27 2.58
CA VAL A 75 -7.11 -2.07 2.22
C VAL A 75 -6.22 -2.31 3.44
N LEU A 76 -6.05 -1.29 4.28
CA LEU A 76 -5.26 -1.43 5.51
C LEU A 76 -5.85 -2.52 6.42
N SER A 77 -7.16 -2.46 6.67
CA SER A 77 -7.86 -3.44 7.49
C SER A 77 -7.69 -4.86 6.95
N ALA A 78 -7.83 -5.03 5.63
CA ALA A 78 -7.65 -6.33 4.99
C ALA A 78 -6.23 -6.86 5.14
N LEU A 79 -5.23 -6.02 4.94
CA LEU A 79 -3.82 -6.43 5.05
C LEU A 79 -3.42 -6.75 6.49
N VAL A 80 -3.83 -5.93 7.44
CA VAL A 80 -3.56 -6.20 8.86
C VAL A 80 -4.23 -7.50 9.29
N GLY A 81 -5.44 -7.77 8.78
CA GLY A 81 -6.17 -9.01 9.08
C GLY A 81 -5.45 -10.27 8.63
N GLN A 82 -4.61 -10.21 7.61
CA GLN A 82 -3.84 -11.37 7.14
C GLN A 82 -2.37 -11.35 7.58
N ALA A 83 -1.89 -10.25 8.15
CA ALA A 83 -0.51 -10.16 8.61
C ALA A 83 -0.28 -11.01 9.87
N LEU A 84 0.88 -11.63 9.94
CA LEU A 84 1.31 -12.40 11.10
C LEU A 84 2.22 -11.54 11.98
N PRO A 85 2.37 -11.90 13.28
CA PRO A 85 3.27 -11.15 14.16
C PRO A 85 4.69 -11.02 13.56
N GLY A 86 5.25 -9.83 13.63
CA GLY A 86 6.56 -9.53 13.09
C GLY A 86 6.57 -9.15 11.61
N GLU A 87 5.46 -9.26 10.92
CA GLU A 87 5.34 -8.83 9.53
C GLU A 87 5.07 -7.33 9.43
N VAL A 88 5.33 -6.75 8.26
CA VAL A 88 5.21 -5.32 8.02
C VAL A 88 4.09 -5.04 7.04
N VAL A 89 3.20 -4.12 7.39
CA VAL A 89 2.18 -3.61 6.48
C VAL A 89 2.55 -2.18 6.09
N GLY A 90 2.75 -1.95 4.81
CA GLY A 90 2.97 -0.62 4.24
C GLY A 90 1.69 -0.13 3.58
N LEU A 91 1.42 1.15 3.70
CA LEU A 91 0.25 1.76 3.07
C LEU A 91 0.62 3.09 2.41
N MET A 92 0.32 3.20 1.13
CA MET A 92 0.42 4.47 0.42
C MET A 92 -0.84 5.29 0.73
N CYS A 93 -0.71 6.23 1.65
CA CYS A 93 -1.85 6.98 2.20
C CYS A 93 -1.81 8.45 1.79
N HIS A 94 -2.86 8.91 1.10
CA HIS A 94 -2.99 10.31 0.65
C HIS A 94 -4.38 10.89 0.90
N ALA A 95 -5.41 10.07 0.79
CA ALA A 95 -6.79 10.55 0.78
C ALA A 95 -7.40 10.69 2.17
N ASP A 96 -7.07 9.79 3.09
CA ASP A 96 -7.73 9.71 4.39
C ASP A 96 -6.77 9.37 5.52
N ARG A 97 -5.81 10.26 5.78
CA ARG A 97 -4.85 10.08 6.87
C ARG A 97 -5.53 9.96 8.23
N GLU A 98 -6.52 10.81 8.48
CA GLU A 98 -7.20 10.82 9.77
C GLU A 98 -7.91 9.49 10.04
N GLY A 99 -8.65 9.00 9.05
CA GLY A 99 -9.33 7.71 9.16
C GLY A 99 -8.36 6.56 9.35
N VAL A 100 -7.23 6.58 8.66
CA VAL A 100 -6.17 5.57 8.81
C VAL A 100 -5.59 5.59 10.23
N TYR A 101 -5.24 6.76 10.74
CA TYR A 101 -4.69 6.88 12.09
C TYR A 101 -5.69 6.47 13.17
N GLU A 102 -6.97 6.85 13.00
CA GLU A 102 -8.02 6.44 13.93
C GLU A 102 -8.18 4.92 13.93
N TRP A 103 -8.19 4.31 12.75
CA TRP A 103 -8.31 2.86 12.64
C TRP A 103 -7.14 2.15 13.33
N ILE A 104 -5.92 2.63 13.14
CA ILE A 104 -4.72 2.05 13.75
C ILE A 104 -4.81 2.14 15.29
N ALA A 105 -5.21 3.30 15.81
CA ALA A 105 -5.35 3.51 17.24
C ALA A 105 -6.41 2.58 17.85
N GLU A 106 -7.56 2.45 17.20
CA GLU A 106 -8.64 1.57 17.63
C GLU A 106 -8.24 0.10 17.60
N ALA A 107 -7.37 -0.28 16.65
CA ALA A 107 -6.84 -1.62 16.54
C ALA A 107 -5.70 -1.92 17.54
N GLY A 108 -5.35 -0.97 18.38
CA GLY A 108 -4.30 -1.12 19.38
C GLY A 108 -2.91 -0.73 18.94
N GLY A 109 -2.80 -0.07 17.79
CA GLY A 109 -1.51 0.42 17.30
C GLY A 109 -0.96 1.54 18.16
N VAL A 110 0.36 1.54 18.37
CA VAL A 110 1.06 2.55 19.15
C VAL A 110 2.09 3.21 18.25
N PRO A 111 2.03 4.54 18.07
CA PRO A 111 3.01 5.21 17.22
C PRO A 111 4.40 5.17 17.84
N ASP A 112 5.41 4.97 17.01
CA ASP A 112 6.80 5.08 17.42
C ASP A 112 7.13 6.55 17.70
N SER A 113 7.95 6.80 18.71
CA SER A 113 8.47 8.14 18.98
C SER A 113 9.47 8.56 17.88
N ALA A 114 9.74 9.87 17.78
CA ALA A 114 10.73 10.38 16.84
C ALA A 114 12.11 9.75 17.06
N GLU A 115 12.48 9.52 18.32
CA GLU A 115 13.76 8.88 18.67
C GLU A 115 13.83 7.43 18.18
N VAL A 116 12.75 6.67 18.39
CA VAL A 116 12.67 5.27 17.94
C VAL A 116 12.71 5.20 16.41
N LEU A 117 11.99 6.08 15.72
CA LEU A 117 12.00 6.14 14.26
C LEU A 117 13.40 6.47 13.73
N ALA A 118 14.08 7.45 14.33
CA ALA A 118 15.44 7.82 13.94
C ALA A 118 16.42 6.65 14.13
N ALA A 119 16.28 5.91 15.23
CA ALA A 119 17.11 4.72 15.47
C ALA A 119 16.88 3.62 14.44
N LYS A 120 15.62 3.35 14.09
CA LYS A 120 15.26 2.36 13.07
C LYS A 120 15.81 2.74 11.69
N VAL A 121 15.72 4.02 11.32
CA VAL A 121 16.25 4.51 10.05
C VAL A 121 17.76 4.35 9.99
N ARG A 122 18.47 4.70 11.06
CA ARG A 122 19.92 4.53 11.14
C ARG A 122 20.31 3.05 10.99
N ALA A 123 19.61 2.17 11.69
CA ALA A 123 19.86 0.72 11.62
C ALA A 123 19.65 0.19 10.20
N ALA A 124 18.58 0.61 9.52
CA ALA A 124 18.27 0.20 8.16
C ALA A 124 19.34 0.68 7.16
N ARG A 125 19.85 1.90 7.34
CA ARG A 125 20.89 2.46 6.47
C ARG A 125 22.27 1.84 6.71
N ALA A 126 22.54 1.39 7.92
CA ALA A 126 23.79 0.74 8.27
C ALA A 126 23.85 -0.72 7.81
N GLY A 127 22.70 -1.34 7.69
CA GLY A 127 22.57 -2.73 7.25
C GLY A 127 22.50 -2.85 5.76
#